data_7be93568b4226cb60ef9f744f49df9a1
#
_entry.id   7be93568b4226cb60ef9f744f49df9a1
#
_cell.length_a   1.000
_cell.length_b   1.000
_cell.length_c   1.000
_cell.angle_alpha   90.00
_cell.angle_beta   90.00
_cell.angle_gamma   90.00
#
_symmetry.space_group_name_H-M   'P 1'
#
loop_
_entity.id
_entity.type
_entity.pdbx_description
1 polymer ?
#
loop_
_entity_poly.entity_id
_entity_poly.type
_entity_poly.pdbx_seq_one_letter_code
_entity_poly.pdbx_strand_id
1 'polypeptide(L)'
;MVKEGRDNLFTLDLICHGVPSAKKFSEYINSVYGCYPYDNFTFRQRNKYVLTSYSYSYKNKKSTDKQVCIDSFNDPFYQAFLDGHNYRESCYHCVYASPKRVGDITIGDCANTKAYPSLMGRALSSMIINSAQGERLWKAIQSSVDYVDADYECETRLNKQLHIPVKRTDKRDEFYYDLKALPIEQLRKKYCPKRTAKERLKHFIIWHVPYKLRYKVIGVLRRN
;
A
#
# COMPACT_ATOMS: atom_id res chain seq x y z
N MET A 1 -10.59 22.91 10.87
CA MET A 1 -11.25 24.16 10.43
C MET A 1 -10.20 25.17 10.00
N VAL A 2 -9.78 25.11 8.73
CA VAL A 2 -8.72 26.01 8.19
C VAL A 2 -9.20 26.66 6.87
N LYS A 3 -10.48 26.49 6.51
CA LYS A 3 -10.98 26.79 5.17
C LYS A 3 -11.55 28.18 4.95
N GLU A 4 -11.78 28.97 5.98
CA GLU A 4 -12.30 30.33 5.82
C GLU A 4 -11.20 31.29 5.38
N GLY A 5 -11.35 31.89 4.21
CA GLY A 5 -10.50 32.99 3.72
C GLY A 5 -9.24 32.60 2.96
N ARG A 6 -9.11 31.34 2.46
CA ARG A 6 -7.93 30.91 1.69
C ARG A 6 -8.29 30.33 0.33
N ASP A 7 -8.62 31.20 -0.61
CA ASP A 7 -8.99 30.80 -1.98
C ASP A 7 -7.92 29.99 -2.73
N ASN A 8 -6.68 30.07 -2.29
CA ASN A 8 -5.52 29.36 -2.88
C ASN A 8 -5.10 28.10 -2.09
N LEU A 9 -5.85 27.70 -1.07
CA LEU A 9 -5.55 26.48 -0.31
C LEU A 9 -6.37 25.32 -0.85
N PHE A 10 -5.70 24.30 -1.35
CA PHE A 10 -6.28 23.03 -1.74
C PHE A 10 -5.84 21.93 -0.76
N THR A 11 -6.76 21.07 -0.37
CA THR A 11 -6.51 20.00 0.57
C THR A 11 -6.72 18.63 -0.10
N LEU A 12 -5.74 17.74 0.07
CA LEU A 12 -5.85 16.35 -0.37
C LEU A 12 -5.80 15.43 0.85
N ASP A 13 -6.69 14.47 0.90
CA ASP A 13 -6.63 13.39 1.88
C ASP A 13 -6.44 12.02 1.21
N LEU A 14 -6.05 11.02 2.01
CA LEU A 14 -5.74 9.68 1.52
C LEU A 14 -6.75 8.66 2.02
N ILE A 15 -7.09 7.69 1.18
CA ILE A 15 -7.70 6.45 1.61
C ILE A 15 -6.60 5.62 2.28
N CYS A 16 -6.65 5.53 3.61
CA CYS A 16 -5.57 4.97 4.40
C CYS A 16 -6.04 3.76 5.22
N HIS A 17 -5.31 2.66 5.14
CA HIS A 17 -5.55 1.46 5.92
C HIS A 17 -5.08 1.58 7.37
N GLY A 18 -4.02 2.36 7.60
CA GLY A 18 -3.36 2.53 8.87
C GLY A 18 -1.84 2.56 8.71
N VAL A 19 -1.15 2.93 9.78
CA VAL A 19 0.31 3.02 9.80
C VAL A 19 0.86 2.39 11.08
N PRO A 20 1.99 1.66 11.00
CA PRO A 20 2.67 1.16 12.20
C PRO A 20 3.39 2.29 12.93
N SER A 21 3.86 2.01 14.13
CA SER A 21 4.74 2.92 14.85
C SER A 21 6.10 3.03 14.13
N ALA A 22 6.52 4.24 13.78
CA ALA A 22 7.82 4.49 13.18
C ALA A 22 8.97 4.02 14.09
N LYS A 23 8.85 4.24 15.41
CA LYS A 23 9.82 3.77 16.40
C LYS A 23 9.94 2.24 16.38
N LYS A 24 8.80 1.52 16.40
CA LYS A 24 8.80 0.04 16.37
C LYS A 24 9.32 -0.51 15.06
N PHE A 25 9.01 0.13 13.96
CA PHE A 25 9.57 -0.21 12.67
C PHE A 25 11.10 -0.05 12.64
N SER A 26 11.62 1.10 13.12
CA SER A 26 13.06 1.35 13.18
C SER A 26 13.79 0.36 14.09
N GLU A 27 13.23 0.06 15.27
CA GLU A 27 13.76 -0.96 16.19
C GLU A 27 13.84 -2.33 15.50
N TYR A 28 12.76 -2.73 14.81
CA TYR A 28 12.68 -4.00 14.09
C TYR A 28 13.74 -4.09 12.98
N ILE A 29 13.77 -3.11 12.07
CA ILE A 29 14.71 -3.10 10.94
C ILE A 29 16.16 -3.11 11.43
N ASN A 30 16.48 -2.34 12.47
CA ASN A 30 17.82 -2.33 13.04
C ASN A 30 18.21 -3.68 13.63
N SER A 31 17.31 -4.34 14.36
CA SER A 31 17.57 -5.64 14.97
C SER A 31 17.72 -6.77 13.94
N VAL A 32 16.93 -6.75 12.87
CA VAL A 32 16.88 -7.83 11.88
C VAL A 32 17.91 -7.65 10.77
N TYR A 33 18.12 -6.42 10.31
CA TYR A 33 18.96 -6.13 9.14
C TYR A 33 20.22 -5.35 9.47
N GLY A 34 20.41 -4.94 10.73
CA GLY A 34 21.62 -4.27 11.20
C GLY A 34 21.87 -2.89 10.57
N CYS A 35 20.85 -2.24 10.06
CA CYS A 35 20.98 -1.06 9.22
C CYS A 35 20.29 0.16 9.83
N TYR A 36 21.07 1.12 10.29
CA TYR A 36 20.59 2.44 10.69
C TYR A 36 21.72 3.47 10.52
N PRO A 37 21.50 4.64 9.92
CA PRO A 37 20.32 5.12 9.23
C PRO A 37 20.17 4.54 7.81
N TYR A 38 18.94 4.54 7.27
CA TYR A 38 18.66 4.05 5.92
C TYR A 38 18.74 5.17 4.92
N ASP A 39 19.48 4.95 3.84
CA ASP A 39 19.38 5.79 2.66
C ASP A 39 18.38 5.18 1.67
N ASN A 40 17.57 6.04 1.08
CA ASN A 40 16.64 5.67 0.00
C ASN A 40 15.70 4.51 0.37
N PHE A 41 15.10 4.56 1.57
CA PHE A 41 14.13 3.55 1.97
C PHE A 41 12.81 3.73 1.22
N THR A 42 12.33 2.67 0.57
CA THR A 42 11.04 2.66 -0.13
C THR A 42 10.21 1.45 0.27
N PHE A 43 8.90 1.65 0.49
CA PHE A 43 7.96 0.58 0.90
C PHE A 43 7.31 -0.16 -0.26
N ARG A 44 7.41 0.35 -1.49
CA ARG A 44 6.89 -0.29 -2.70
C ARG A 44 7.92 -0.21 -3.80
N GLN A 45 8.11 -1.32 -4.51
CA GLN A 45 9.01 -1.39 -5.66
C GLN A 45 8.23 -1.30 -6.95
N ARG A 46 8.77 -0.53 -7.89
CA ARG A 46 8.32 -0.50 -9.27
C ARG A 46 9.53 -0.71 -10.18
N ASN A 47 9.49 -1.74 -10.99
CA ASN A 47 10.55 -2.04 -11.95
C ASN A 47 9.98 -2.78 -13.17
N LYS A 48 10.84 -3.24 -14.10
CA LYS A 48 10.40 -3.95 -15.29
C LYS A 48 9.64 -5.28 -15.02
N TYR A 49 9.79 -5.85 -13.84
CA TYR A 49 9.14 -7.11 -13.47
C TYR A 49 7.85 -6.88 -12.71
N VAL A 50 7.80 -5.90 -11.84
CA VAL A 50 6.65 -5.63 -11.00
C VAL A 50 6.17 -4.20 -11.16
N LEU A 51 4.86 -4.05 -11.39
CA LEU A 51 4.22 -2.75 -11.48
C LEU A 51 4.12 -2.10 -10.11
N THR A 52 3.77 -2.90 -9.11
CA THR A 52 3.77 -2.53 -7.70
C THR A 52 4.02 -3.79 -6.90
N SER A 53 5.04 -3.83 -6.07
CA SER A 53 5.26 -4.93 -5.14
C SER A 53 5.18 -4.44 -3.70
N TYR A 54 4.60 -5.27 -2.85
CA TYR A 54 4.64 -5.08 -1.40
C TYR A 54 5.98 -5.58 -0.89
N SER A 55 6.96 -4.70 -0.95
CA SER A 55 8.33 -4.96 -0.52
C SER A 55 8.98 -3.66 -0.10
N TYR A 56 10.01 -3.72 0.72
CA TYR A 56 10.86 -2.56 0.92
C TYR A 56 12.28 -2.78 0.41
N SER A 57 12.90 -1.68 0.04
CA SER A 57 14.31 -1.67 -0.29
C SER A 57 15.01 -0.52 0.41
N TYR A 58 16.28 -0.72 0.67
CA TYR A 58 17.15 0.27 1.28
C TYR A 58 18.59 0.07 0.80
N LYS A 59 19.38 1.13 0.89
CA LYS A 59 20.83 1.03 0.71
C LYS A 59 21.50 0.91 2.07
N ASN A 60 22.37 -0.08 2.22
CA ASN A 60 23.16 -0.23 3.44
C ASN A 60 24.49 0.51 3.29
N LYS A 61 24.69 1.56 4.08
CA LYS A 61 25.94 2.34 4.08
C LYS A 61 27.19 1.56 4.53
N LYS A 62 27.00 0.45 5.25
CA LYS A 62 28.12 -0.29 5.85
C LYS A 62 28.70 -1.38 4.96
N SER A 63 28.01 -1.90 3.99
CA SER A 63 28.46 -3.13 3.32
C SER A 63 28.63 -3.08 1.81
N THR A 64 27.93 -2.29 1.09
CA THR A 64 28.08 -2.06 -0.37
C THR A 64 26.98 -1.11 -0.86
N ASP A 65 27.17 -0.43 -1.99
CA ASP A 65 26.13 0.36 -2.67
C ASP A 65 24.96 -0.46 -3.21
N LYS A 66 24.84 -1.74 -2.85
CA LYS A 66 23.74 -2.60 -3.31
C LYS A 66 22.46 -2.28 -2.59
N GLN A 67 21.40 -2.08 -3.37
CA GLN A 67 20.05 -1.99 -2.86
C GLN A 67 19.60 -3.37 -2.40
N VAL A 68 19.22 -3.48 -1.13
CA VAL A 68 18.59 -4.70 -0.58
C VAL A 68 17.09 -4.59 -0.79
N CYS A 69 16.49 -5.62 -1.35
CA CYS A 69 15.05 -5.70 -1.54
C CYS A 69 14.49 -6.86 -0.70
N ILE A 70 13.49 -6.57 0.11
CA ILE A 70 12.84 -7.54 1.01
C ILE A 70 11.38 -7.66 0.61
N ASP A 71 11.00 -8.85 0.17
CA ASP A 71 9.62 -9.18 -0.19
C ASP A 71 8.76 -9.29 1.09
N SER A 72 7.59 -8.67 1.07
CA SER A 72 6.62 -8.71 2.16
C SER A 72 6.27 -10.13 2.64
N PHE A 73 6.25 -11.11 1.75
CA PHE A 73 5.95 -12.50 2.12
C PHE A 73 7.01 -13.16 3.01
N ASN A 74 8.21 -12.61 3.04
CA ASN A 74 9.32 -13.12 3.83
C ASN A 74 9.62 -12.22 5.04
N ASP A 75 8.82 -11.18 5.24
CA ASP A 75 9.00 -10.23 6.33
C ASP A 75 7.78 -10.18 7.24
N PRO A 76 7.92 -10.61 8.52
CA PRO A 76 6.81 -10.70 9.45
C PRO A 76 6.24 -9.33 9.83
N PHE A 77 7.05 -8.26 9.84
CA PHE A 77 6.56 -6.92 10.14
C PHE A 77 5.69 -6.38 9.01
N TYR A 78 6.11 -6.64 7.77
CA TYR A 78 5.33 -6.25 6.60
C TYR A 78 4.03 -7.05 6.48
N GLN A 79 4.08 -8.37 6.77
CA GLN A 79 2.85 -9.17 6.80
C GLN A 79 1.88 -8.68 7.87
N ALA A 80 2.37 -8.42 9.09
CA ALA A 80 1.54 -7.85 10.14
C ALA A 80 0.93 -6.48 9.74
N PHE A 81 1.65 -5.69 8.93
CA PHE A 81 1.10 -4.46 8.36
C PHE A 81 -0.02 -4.75 7.35
N LEU A 82 0.17 -5.68 6.43
CA LEU A 82 -0.85 -6.03 5.43
C LEU A 82 -2.12 -6.60 6.09
N ASP A 83 -1.94 -7.34 7.20
CA ASP A 83 -3.03 -7.95 7.96
C ASP A 83 -3.66 -7.00 9.00
N GLY A 84 -3.13 -5.77 9.14
CA GLY A 84 -3.62 -4.78 10.10
C GLY A 84 -3.27 -5.07 11.56
N HIS A 85 -2.26 -5.90 11.82
CA HIS A 85 -1.89 -6.34 13.17
C HIS A 85 -0.82 -5.48 13.85
N ASN A 86 -0.27 -4.47 13.19
CA ASN A 86 0.77 -3.62 13.77
C ASN A 86 0.52 -2.11 13.65
N TYR A 87 -0.73 -1.71 13.41
CA TYR A 87 -1.05 -0.29 13.31
C TYR A 87 -0.96 0.41 14.66
N ARG A 88 -0.83 1.75 14.60
CA ARG A 88 -0.99 2.60 15.77
C ARG A 88 -2.40 2.44 16.34
N GLU A 89 -2.55 2.58 17.64
CA GLU A 89 -3.84 2.44 18.30
C GLU A 89 -4.90 3.40 17.71
N SER A 90 -4.49 4.64 17.42
CA SER A 90 -5.36 5.65 16.79
C SER A 90 -5.90 5.24 15.41
N CYS A 91 -5.22 4.34 14.69
CA CYS A 91 -5.70 3.89 13.38
C CYS A 91 -6.95 2.99 13.47
N TYR A 92 -7.09 2.26 14.57
CA TYR A 92 -8.27 1.41 14.81
C TYR A 92 -9.52 2.22 15.25
N HIS A 93 -9.32 3.48 15.59
CA HIS A 93 -10.38 4.44 15.97
C HIS A 93 -10.33 5.68 15.07
N CYS A 94 -9.88 5.52 13.82
CA CYS A 94 -9.65 6.62 12.90
C CYS A 94 -10.97 7.29 12.49
N VAL A 95 -11.18 8.52 12.91
CA VAL A 95 -12.38 9.30 12.57
C VAL A 95 -12.45 9.69 11.09
N TYR A 96 -11.33 9.58 10.38
CA TYR A 96 -11.23 9.87 8.94
C TYR A 96 -11.54 8.64 8.07
N ALA A 97 -11.68 7.45 8.63
CA ALA A 97 -12.17 6.26 7.93
C ALA A 97 -13.71 6.33 7.84
N SER A 98 -14.20 7.23 7.01
CA SER A 98 -15.59 7.62 6.91
C SER A 98 -15.90 8.08 5.48
N PRO A 99 -17.15 7.92 4.98
CA PRO A 99 -17.56 8.49 3.70
C PRO A 99 -17.49 10.04 3.67
N LYS A 100 -17.64 10.69 4.84
CA LYS A 100 -17.48 12.14 4.96
C LYS A 100 -16.01 12.51 4.93
N ARG A 101 -15.54 12.85 3.75
CA ARG A 101 -14.14 13.24 3.54
C ARG A 101 -13.89 14.69 3.97
N VAL A 102 -12.64 14.95 4.40
CA VAL A 102 -12.22 16.27 4.90
C VAL A 102 -11.41 17.06 3.87
N GLY A 103 -10.76 16.38 2.93
CA GLY A 103 -10.02 16.98 1.83
C GLY A 103 -10.92 17.47 0.71
N ASP A 104 -10.46 18.41 -0.09
CA ASP A 104 -11.12 18.83 -1.32
C ASP A 104 -11.10 17.71 -2.37
N ILE A 105 -10.02 16.93 -2.37
CA ILE A 105 -9.85 15.72 -3.17
C ILE A 105 -9.36 14.60 -2.25
N THR A 106 -9.94 13.40 -2.39
CA THR A 106 -9.46 12.16 -1.78
C THR A 106 -8.79 11.30 -2.83
N ILE A 107 -7.60 10.76 -2.54
CA ILE A 107 -6.88 9.83 -3.42
C ILE A 107 -6.54 8.53 -2.70
N GLY A 108 -6.48 7.44 -3.46
CA GLY A 108 -6.09 6.13 -2.93
C GLY A 108 -5.81 5.11 -4.02
N ASP A 109 -5.45 3.90 -3.61
CA ASP A 109 -5.31 2.79 -4.54
C ASP A 109 -6.71 2.43 -5.10
N CYS A 110 -6.81 2.21 -6.42
CA CYS A 110 -8.05 1.76 -7.05
C CYS A 110 -8.42 0.37 -6.54
N ALA A 111 -9.57 0.25 -5.89
CA ALA A 111 -10.07 -1.01 -5.34
C ALA A 111 -10.66 -1.92 -6.42
N ASN A 112 -11.15 -1.36 -7.52
CA ASN A 112 -11.85 -2.07 -8.59
C ASN A 112 -11.08 -2.13 -9.92
N THR A 113 -9.79 -2.48 -9.88
CA THR A 113 -8.95 -2.56 -11.09
C THR A 113 -9.51 -3.50 -12.17
N LYS A 114 -10.34 -4.47 -11.79
CA LYS A 114 -10.97 -5.41 -12.73
C LYS A 114 -12.05 -4.79 -13.60
N ALA A 115 -12.64 -3.67 -13.18
CA ALA A 115 -13.63 -2.93 -13.95
C ALA A 115 -13.01 -2.21 -15.16
N TYR A 116 -11.68 -2.08 -15.19
CA TYR A 116 -10.95 -1.33 -16.21
C TYR A 116 -9.99 -2.22 -17.02
N PRO A 117 -10.48 -3.19 -17.81
CA PRO A 117 -9.64 -4.15 -18.53
C PRO A 117 -8.72 -3.49 -19.55
N SER A 118 -9.11 -2.35 -20.12
CA SER A 118 -8.27 -1.55 -21.04
C SER A 118 -7.04 -0.93 -20.35
N LEU A 119 -7.09 -0.75 -19.03
CA LEU A 119 -6.01 -0.20 -18.23
C LEU A 119 -5.20 -1.28 -17.49
N MET A 120 -5.43 -2.55 -17.84
CA MET A 120 -4.72 -3.67 -17.23
C MET A 120 -3.21 -3.52 -17.41
N GLY A 121 -2.46 -3.69 -16.32
CA GLY A 121 -1.00 -3.52 -16.31
C GLY A 121 -0.55 -2.08 -16.05
N ARG A 122 -1.47 -1.18 -15.75
CA ARG A 122 -1.18 0.15 -15.20
C ARG A 122 -1.41 0.16 -13.69
N ALA A 123 -0.67 1.00 -12.96
CA ALA A 123 -1.01 1.32 -11.59
C ALA A 123 -2.14 2.35 -11.62
N LEU A 124 -3.27 2.00 -11.03
CA LEU A 124 -4.45 2.85 -11.00
C LEU A 124 -4.65 3.41 -9.59
N SER A 125 -5.00 4.68 -9.53
CA SER A 125 -5.44 5.34 -8.30
C SER A 125 -6.88 5.80 -8.48
N SER A 126 -7.67 5.71 -7.43
CA SER A 126 -8.97 6.34 -7.35
C SER A 126 -8.82 7.76 -6.88
N MET A 127 -9.59 8.68 -7.46
CA MET A 127 -9.69 10.06 -7.04
C MET A 127 -11.16 10.41 -6.87
N ILE A 128 -11.50 11.02 -5.73
CA ILE A 128 -12.84 11.48 -5.40
C ILE A 128 -12.78 12.99 -5.17
N ILE A 129 -13.64 13.72 -5.87
CA ILE A 129 -13.77 15.17 -5.74
C ILE A 129 -14.86 15.44 -4.70
N ASN A 130 -14.52 16.12 -3.61
CA ASN A 130 -15.42 16.26 -2.45
C ASN A 130 -15.98 17.69 -2.29
N SER A 131 -15.45 18.68 -3.00
CA SER A 131 -15.85 20.09 -2.83
C SER A 131 -15.72 20.89 -4.12
N ALA A 132 -16.34 22.07 -4.15
CA ALA A 132 -16.19 23.02 -5.27
C ALA A 132 -14.71 23.45 -5.46
N GLN A 133 -13.93 23.50 -4.39
CA GLN A 133 -12.50 23.77 -4.44
C GLN A 133 -11.76 22.62 -5.13
N GLY A 134 -12.11 21.36 -4.79
CA GLY A 134 -11.59 20.17 -5.47
C GLY A 134 -11.94 20.15 -6.96
N GLU A 135 -13.14 20.56 -7.32
CA GLU A 135 -13.57 20.69 -8.72
C GLU A 135 -12.73 21.73 -9.48
N ARG A 136 -12.44 22.88 -8.85
CA ARG A 136 -11.55 23.88 -9.46
C ARG A 136 -10.14 23.33 -9.69
N LEU A 137 -9.60 22.61 -8.70
CA LEU A 137 -8.28 21.97 -8.83
C LEU A 137 -8.31 20.93 -9.95
N TRP A 138 -9.34 20.08 -9.98
CA TRP A 138 -9.49 19.07 -11.03
C TRP A 138 -9.49 19.68 -12.42
N LYS A 139 -10.30 20.72 -12.67
CA LYS A 139 -10.33 21.43 -13.96
C LYS A 139 -8.97 21.98 -14.38
N ALA A 140 -8.15 22.39 -13.42
CA ALA A 140 -6.82 22.92 -13.72
C ALA A 140 -5.81 21.83 -14.09
N ILE A 141 -5.96 20.58 -13.60
CA ILE A 141 -4.97 19.51 -13.79
C ILE A 141 -5.41 18.38 -14.73
N GLN A 142 -6.69 18.25 -15.06
CA GLN A 142 -7.24 17.11 -15.81
C GLN A 142 -6.58 16.87 -17.16
N SER A 143 -6.12 17.92 -17.84
CA SER A 143 -5.39 17.80 -19.11
C SER A 143 -3.98 17.22 -18.98
N SER A 144 -3.45 17.15 -17.75
CA SER A 144 -2.10 16.66 -17.46
C SER A 144 -2.09 15.24 -16.92
N VAL A 145 -3.25 14.59 -16.79
CA VAL A 145 -3.39 13.22 -16.26
C VAL A 145 -4.20 12.34 -17.20
N ASP A 146 -3.82 11.07 -17.29
CA ASP A 146 -4.65 10.05 -17.94
C ASP A 146 -5.72 9.59 -16.95
N TYR A 147 -6.99 9.73 -17.29
CA TYR A 147 -8.09 9.31 -16.42
C TYR A 147 -9.22 8.62 -17.19
N VAL A 148 -10.05 7.92 -16.45
CA VAL A 148 -11.34 7.40 -16.88
C VAL A 148 -12.33 7.65 -15.77
N ASP A 149 -13.57 7.92 -16.12
CA ASP A 149 -14.64 8.03 -15.14
C ASP A 149 -14.88 6.68 -14.45
N ALA A 150 -15.09 6.73 -13.15
CA ALA A 150 -15.32 5.57 -12.31
C ALA A 150 -16.75 5.55 -11.77
N ASP A 151 -17.29 4.34 -11.60
CA ASP A 151 -18.53 4.17 -10.84
C ASP A 151 -18.22 4.39 -9.35
N TYR A 152 -18.72 5.49 -8.82
CA TYR A 152 -18.48 5.92 -7.44
C TYR A 152 -18.93 4.88 -6.41
N GLU A 153 -20.13 4.33 -6.57
CA GLU A 153 -20.69 3.38 -5.60
C GLU A 153 -19.91 2.07 -5.62
N CYS A 154 -19.55 1.59 -6.81
CA CYS A 154 -18.76 0.37 -6.95
C CYS A 154 -17.38 0.53 -6.33
N GLU A 155 -16.69 1.64 -6.62
CA GLU A 155 -15.34 1.91 -6.11
C GLU A 155 -15.34 2.09 -4.58
N THR A 156 -16.26 2.87 -4.04
CA THR A 156 -16.34 3.12 -2.59
C THR A 156 -16.76 1.89 -1.82
N ARG A 157 -17.71 1.09 -2.33
CA ARG A 157 -18.12 -0.17 -1.70
C ARG A 157 -16.98 -1.16 -1.53
N LEU A 158 -16.07 -1.24 -2.49
CA LEU A 158 -14.92 -2.13 -2.45
C LEU A 158 -13.80 -1.59 -1.54
N ASN A 159 -13.77 -0.30 -1.28
CA ASN A 159 -12.75 0.34 -0.47
C ASN A 159 -13.24 0.57 0.96
N LYS A 160 -13.12 -0.46 1.79
CA LYS A 160 -13.66 -0.47 3.16
C LYS A 160 -13.20 0.71 4.03
N GLN A 161 -11.99 1.24 3.78
CA GLN A 161 -11.40 2.34 4.53
C GLN A 161 -12.09 3.70 4.27
N LEU A 162 -12.97 3.75 3.27
CA LEU A 162 -13.89 4.89 3.08
C LEU A 162 -15.10 4.84 4.00
N HIS A 163 -15.32 3.75 4.73
CA HIS A 163 -16.53 3.55 5.53
C HIS A 163 -16.25 3.40 7.02
N ILE A 164 -15.26 2.56 7.34
CA ILE A 164 -14.93 2.19 8.72
C ILE A 164 -13.41 2.00 8.90
N PRO A 165 -12.88 2.27 10.09
CA PRO A 165 -11.49 1.93 10.39
C PRO A 165 -11.26 0.42 10.42
N VAL A 166 -10.01 0.01 10.27
CA VAL A 166 -9.63 -1.39 10.43
C VAL A 166 -9.96 -1.87 11.84
N LYS A 167 -10.55 -3.06 11.95
CA LYS A 167 -10.89 -3.65 13.25
C LYS A 167 -9.63 -4.03 14.01
N ARG A 168 -9.51 -3.54 15.26
CA ARG A 168 -8.47 -4.01 16.17
C ARG A 168 -8.75 -5.46 16.58
N THR A 169 -7.72 -6.28 16.59
CA THR A 169 -7.77 -7.67 17.07
C THR A 169 -6.67 -7.93 18.10
N ASP A 170 -6.81 -8.98 18.91
CA ASP A 170 -5.82 -9.39 19.91
C ASP A 170 -4.49 -9.78 19.27
N LYS A 171 -4.49 -10.15 17.99
CA LYS A 171 -3.27 -10.42 17.21
C LYS A 171 -2.29 -9.26 17.17
N ARG A 172 -2.77 -8.02 17.38
CA ARG A 172 -1.89 -6.86 17.47
C ARG A 172 -0.99 -6.96 18.70
N ASP A 173 -1.57 -7.24 19.85
CA ASP A 173 -0.82 -7.30 21.12
C ASP A 173 0.08 -8.54 21.13
N GLU A 174 -0.40 -9.65 20.61
CA GLU A 174 0.37 -10.88 20.37
C GLU A 174 1.58 -10.60 19.47
N PHE A 175 1.39 -9.90 18.34
CA PHE A 175 2.48 -9.56 17.43
C PHE A 175 3.56 -8.70 18.11
N TYR A 176 3.16 -7.67 18.84
CA TYR A 176 4.12 -6.81 19.54
C TYR A 176 4.82 -7.49 20.72
N TYR A 177 4.16 -8.44 21.36
CA TYR A 177 4.80 -9.30 22.36
C TYR A 177 5.85 -10.20 21.70
N ASP A 178 5.47 -10.92 20.66
CA ASP A 178 6.34 -11.82 19.93
C ASP A 178 7.53 -11.11 19.28
N LEU A 179 7.30 -9.91 18.77
CA LEU A 179 8.35 -9.08 18.16
C LEU A 179 9.52 -8.78 19.11
N LYS A 180 9.24 -8.77 20.41
CA LYS A 180 10.26 -8.58 21.46
C LYS A 180 10.86 -9.92 21.95
N ALA A 181 10.07 -10.97 21.95
CA ALA A 181 10.40 -12.24 22.61
C ALA A 181 11.01 -13.28 21.65
N LEU A 182 10.64 -13.24 20.36
CA LEU A 182 10.98 -14.30 19.42
C LEU A 182 12.10 -13.88 18.46
N PRO A 183 13.01 -14.83 18.12
CA PRO A 183 13.97 -14.62 17.04
C PRO A 183 13.26 -14.56 15.69
N ILE A 184 13.89 -13.90 14.72
CA ILE A 184 13.32 -13.61 13.40
C ILE A 184 12.79 -14.86 12.68
N GLU A 185 13.46 -15.99 12.80
CA GLU A 185 13.04 -17.23 12.14
C GLU A 185 11.71 -17.77 12.70
N GLN A 186 11.47 -17.59 13.99
CA GLN A 186 10.20 -17.96 14.61
C GLN A 186 9.09 -16.98 14.22
N LEU A 187 9.40 -15.68 14.16
CA LEU A 187 8.47 -14.66 13.66
C LEU A 187 8.07 -14.95 12.21
N ARG A 188 9.03 -15.28 11.34
CA ARG A 188 8.74 -15.69 9.95
C ARG A 188 7.84 -16.91 9.88
N LYS A 189 8.13 -17.93 10.68
CA LYS A 189 7.31 -19.15 10.73
C LYS A 189 5.87 -18.89 11.19
N LYS A 190 5.68 -17.94 12.12
CA LYS A 190 4.38 -17.63 12.70
C LYS A 190 3.56 -16.68 11.85
N TYR A 191 4.17 -15.62 11.33
CA TYR A 191 3.46 -14.50 10.67
C TYR A 191 3.59 -14.48 9.16
N CYS A 192 4.58 -15.13 8.56
CA CYS A 192 4.67 -15.20 7.11
C CYS A 192 3.89 -16.39 6.56
N PRO A 193 3.08 -16.20 5.49
CA PRO A 193 2.25 -17.28 4.96
C PRO A 193 3.11 -18.39 4.35
N LYS A 194 2.74 -19.63 4.60
CA LYS A 194 3.32 -20.79 3.92
C LYS A 194 2.82 -20.83 2.49
N ARG A 195 3.72 -20.71 1.53
CA ARG A 195 3.38 -20.78 0.11
C ARG A 195 3.25 -22.21 -0.36
N THR A 196 2.17 -22.50 -1.06
CA THR A 196 2.01 -23.71 -1.87
C THR A 196 3.00 -23.72 -3.03
N ALA A 197 3.23 -24.86 -3.68
CA ALA A 197 4.07 -24.96 -4.87
C ALA A 197 3.56 -24.05 -6.00
N LYS A 198 2.23 -23.97 -6.17
CA LYS A 198 1.57 -23.08 -7.17
C LYS A 198 1.85 -21.60 -6.87
N GLU A 199 1.78 -21.18 -5.63
CA GLU A 199 2.06 -19.80 -5.22
C GLU A 199 3.54 -19.45 -5.36
N ARG A 200 4.45 -20.41 -5.09
CA ARG A 200 5.89 -20.24 -5.35
C ARG A 200 6.18 -20.05 -6.82
N LEU A 201 5.58 -20.86 -7.70
CA LEU A 201 5.71 -20.72 -9.14
C LEU A 201 5.14 -19.37 -9.62
N LYS A 202 3.95 -19.00 -9.15
CA LYS A 202 3.35 -17.69 -9.46
C LYS A 202 4.25 -16.54 -9.03
N HIS A 203 4.83 -16.61 -7.85
CA HIS A 203 5.77 -15.60 -7.34
C HIS A 203 7.04 -15.54 -8.20
N PHE A 204 7.60 -16.69 -8.55
CA PHE A 204 8.77 -16.76 -9.45
C PHE A 204 8.47 -16.07 -10.79
N ILE A 205 7.33 -16.38 -11.42
CA ILE A 205 6.90 -15.74 -12.67
C ILE A 205 6.76 -14.22 -12.48
N ILE A 206 6.19 -13.76 -11.35
CA ILE A 206 6.02 -12.34 -11.07
C ILE A 206 7.36 -11.61 -11.01
N TRP A 207 8.39 -12.19 -10.47
CA TRP A 207 9.68 -11.54 -10.28
C TRP A 207 10.68 -11.72 -11.43
N HIS A 208 10.45 -12.66 -12.34
CA HIS A 208 11.38 -12.97 -13.43
C HIS A 208 10.81 -12.68 -14.83
N VAL A 209 9.49 -12.61 -14.96
CA VAL A 209 8.86 -12.27 -16.25
C VAL A 209 8.38 -10.82 -16.23
N PRO A 210 8.79 -9.95 -17.17
CA PRO A 210 8.36 -8.56 -17.22
C PRO A 210 6.83 -8.42 -17.19
N TYR A 211 6.34 -7.48 -16.38
CA TYR A 211 4.89 -7.35 -16.17
C TYR A 211 4.13 -7.05 -17.46
N LYS A 212 4.71 -6.26 -18.38
CA LYS A 212 4.10 -5.96 -19.68
C LYS A 212 3.84 -7.23 -20.50
N LEU A 213 4.77 -8.20 -20.47
CA LEU A 213 4.62 -9.49 -21.17
C LEU A 213 3.52 -10.34 -20.49
N ARG A 214 3.52 -10.41 -19.16
CA ARG A 214 2.48 -11.15 -18.41
C ARG A 214 1.08 -10.65 -18.73
N TYR A 215 0.89 -9.33 -18.75
CA TYR A 215 -0.42 -8.73 -19.04
C TYR A 215 -0.85 -8.92 -20.50
N LYS A 216 0.08 -8.94 -21.47
CA LYS A 216 -0.25 -9.30 -22.84
C LYS A 216 -0.80 -10.73 -22.94
N VAL A 217 -0.12 -11.70 -22.30
CA VAL A 217 -0.57 -13.10 -22.29
C VAL A 217 -1.95 -13.24 -21.61
N ILE A 218 -2.15 -12.62 -20.46
CA ILE A 218 -3.45 -12.63 -19.76
C ILE A 218 -4.54 -11.96 -20.62
N GLY A 219 -4.22 -10.87 -21.29
CA GLY A 219 -5.17 -10.16 -22.17
C GLY A 219 -5.61 -11.01 -23.38
N VAL A 220 -4.71 -11.81 -23.93
CA VAL A 220 -5.04 -12.77 -25.02
C VAL A 220 -5.91 -13.90 -24.47
N LEU A 221 -5.55 -14.49 -23.33
CA LEU A 221 -6.32 -15.61 -22.72
C LEU A 221 -7.74 -15.23 -22.25
N ARG A 222 -8.02 -13.94 -22.05
CA ARG A 222 -9.35 -13.47 -21.64
C ARG A 222 -10.23 -13.02 -22.82
N ARG A 223 -9.68 -12.95 -24.02
CA ARG A 223 -10.42 -12.62 -25.25
C ARG A 223 -10.94 -13.85 -25.98
N ASN A 224 -10.44 -15.01 -25.62
CA ASN A 224 -10.91 -16.34 -26.03
C ASN A 224 -11.73 -16.97 -24.88
#